data_88e39f660fd92cc11f72d1e96ae79513
#
_entry.id   88e39f660fd92cc11f72d1e96ae79513
#
_cell.length_a   1.000
_cell.length_b   1.000
_cell.length_c   1.000
_cell.angle_alpha   90.00
_cell.angle_beta   90.00
_cell.angle_gamma   90.00
#
_symmetry.space_group_name_H-M   'P 1'
#
loop_
_entity.id
_entity.type
_entity.pdbx_description
1 polymer ?
#
loop_
_entity_poly.entity_id
_entity_poly.type
_entity_poly.pdbx_seq_one_letter_code
_entity_poly.pdbx_strand_id
1 'polypeptide(L)'
;MFGGLMPAMVTPFDERGELDFEATEALVERFIQAGVSGISPLGSTGEATHLTFDERKRFAEEVVKLVAGRVPLVVGVGSSGTREAVELARHAEGAGADAVLAVSPFYWKVGEEALFNHFATVADAVEIPVLLYNLPMLTGIELSPALISRLAGERENIVGIKDTVTVYGHVVSVLQEIKEANPDFAVLCGWEDLVFPSLLAGADGSICAFANVAPELFVDLVNSTREGELQRAAELHRRVLELVTLGARSDPPIGAIKLAMGIQGVPISPAVRGPALPADEGAREDIEAILRDAGVLNPSKAR
;
A
#
# COMPACT_ATOMS: atom_id res chain seq x y z
N MET A 1 -11.30 -13.38 -0.71
CA MET A 1 -11.47 -12.12 0.03
C MET A 1 -10.10 -11.52 0.30
N PHE A 2 -9.90 -10.21 0.03
CA PHE A 2 -8.65 -9.51 0.32
C PHE A 2 -8.58 -9.17 1.81
N GLY A 3 -7.43 -9.41 2.45
CA GLY A 3 -7.28 -9.15 3.89
C GLY A 3 -5.87 -9.50 4.37
N GLY A 4 -5.63 -9.40 5.68
CA GLY A 4 -4.28 -9.61 6.22
C GLY A 4 -3.36 -8.42 5.96
N LEU A 5 -2.05 -8.67 5.91
CA LEU A 5 -1.07 -7.65 5.54
C LEU A 5 -0.71 -7.71 4.07
N MET A 6 -0.73 -6.55 3.40
CA MET A 6 -0.14 -6.35 2.08
C MET A 6 0.84 -5.17 2.15
N PRO A 7 2.13 -5.34 1.89
CA PRO A 7 3.04 -4.21 1.72
C PRO A 7 2.62 -3.33 0.53
N ALA A 8 2.53 -2.01 0.76
CA ALA A 8 2.51 -1.04 -0.33
C ALA A 8 3.93 -0.96 -0.90
N MET A 9 4.24 -1.85 -1.83
CA MET A 9 5.59 -2.12 -2.30
C MET A 9 6.25 -0.89 -2.90
N VAL A 10 7.47 -0.55 -2.47
CA VAL A 10 8.31 0.45 -3.12
C VAL A 10 8.75 -0.04 -4.50
N THR A 11 9.03 0.87 -5.42
CA THR A 11 9.66 0.54 -6.70
C THR A 11 11.18 0.69 -6.56
N PRO A 12 11.96 -0.38 -6.64
CA PRO A 12 13.41 -0.30 -6.63
C PRO A 12 13.95 0.38 -7.90
N PHE A 13 14.94 1.26 -7.73
CA PHE A 13 15.70 1.86 -8.82
C PHE A 13 17.18 1.59 -8.63
N ASP A 14 17.91 1.50 -9.74
CA ASP A 14 19.38 1.48 -9.73
C ASP A 14 19.97 2.89 -9.49
N GLU A 15 21.28 3.00 -9.47
CA GLU A 15 22.00 4.27 -9.29
C GLU A 15 21.77 5.28 -10.43
N ARG A 16 21.26 4.84 -11.59
CA ARG A 16 20.90 5.68 -12.73
C ARG A 16 19.45 6.12 -12.71
N GLY A 17 18.67 5.61 -11.73
CA GLY A 17 17.24 5.85 -11.61
C GLY A 17 16.38 4.97 -12.53
N GLU A 18 16.95 3.92 -13.14
CA GLU A 18 16.20 2.93 -13.91
C GLU A 18 15.58 1.87 -13.01
N LEU A 19 14.54 1.17 -13.50
CA LEU A 19 13.89 0.08 -12.75
C LEU A 19 14.89 -1.05 -12.46
N ASP A 20 15.06 -1.39 -11.19
CA ASP A 20 15.94 -2.47 -10.73
C ASP A 20 15.13 -3.75 -10.46
N PHE A 21 15.14 -4.66 -11.42
CA PHE A 21 14.39 -5.91 -11.32
C PHE A 21 15.05 -6.96 -10.43
N GLU A 22 16.38 -6.90 -10.23
CA GLU A 22 17.07 -7.79 -9.30
C GLU A 22 16.70 -7.44 -7.84
N ALA A 23 16.72 -6.17 -7.48
CA ALA A 23 16.26 -5.69 -6.19
C ALA A 23 14.73 -5.93 -6.02
N THR A 24 13.96 -5.86 -7.11
CA THR A 24 12.51 -6.17 -7.09
C THR A 24 12.27 -7.64 -6.73
N GLU A 25 13.02 -8.58 -7.32
CA GLU A 25 12.94 -10.00 -6.99
C GLU A 25 13.27 -10.25 -5.52
N ALA A 26 14.38 -9.70 -5.02
CA ALA A 26 14.77 -9.84 -3.63
C ALA A 26 13.70 -9.30 -2.66
N LEU A 27 13.01 -8.22 -3.04
CA LEU A 27 11.95 -7.63 -2.23
C LEU A 27 10.68 -8.51 -2.24
N VAL A 28 10.28 -9.03 -3.38
CA VAL A 28 9.15 -9.98 -3.49
C VAL A 28 9.41 -11.22 -2.64
N GLU A 29 10.60 -11.82 -2.73
CA GLU A 29 10.98 -12.97 -1.94
C GLU A 29 10.93 -12.67 -0.43
N ARG A 30 11.45 -11.51 -0.01
CA ARG A 30 11.38 -11.06 1.39
C ARG A 30 9.94 -11.00 1.89
N PHE A 31 9.02 -10.44 1.11
CA PHE A 31 7.62 -10.33 1.51
C PHE A 31 6.96 -11.71 1.64
N ILE A 32 7.18 -12.59 0.67
CA ILE A 32 6.62 -13.94 0.70
C ILE A 32 7.17 -14.73 1.89
N GLN A 33 8.47 -14.63 2.17
CA GLN A 33 9.09 -15.28 3.33
C GLN A 33 8.57 -14.74 4.67
N ALA A 34 8.20 -13.46 4.72
CA ALA A 34 7.58 -12.84 5.90
C ALA A 34 6.13 -13.29 6.12
N GLY A 35 5.51 -14.00 5.18
CA GLY A 35 4.14 -14.50 5.29
C GLY A 35 3.07 -13.45 5.03
N VAL A 36 3.34 -12.47 4.15
CA VAL A 36 2.33 -11.47 3.77
C VAL A 36 1.14 -12.13 3.06
N SER A 37 -0.03 -11.52 3.18
CA SER A 37 -1.28 -12.02 2.58
C SER A 37 -1.49 -11.54 1.15
N GLY A 38 -0.61 -10.71 0.62
CA GLY A 38 -0.60 -10.17 -0.73
C GLY A 38 0.44 -9.07 -0.88
N ILE A 39 0.60 -8.53 -2.07
CA ILE A 39 1.53 -7.44 -2.38
C ILE A 39 0.80 -6.38 -3.20
N SER A 40 1.05 -5.08 -2.91
CA SER A 40 0.44 -3.97 -3.65
C SER A 40 1.52 -3.04 -4.23
N PRO A 41 2.00 -3.28 -5.46
CA PRO A 41 2.91 -2.40 -6.17
C PRO A 41 2.19 -1.22 -6.82
N LEU A 42 2.94 -0.22 -7.27
CA LEU A 42 2.45 0.92 -8.05
C LEU A 42 1.38 1.78 -7.37
N GLY A 43 1.36 1.77 -6.02
CA GLY A 43 0.67 2.77 -5.21
C GLY A 43 1.51 4.04 -5.04
N SER A 44 1.14 4.90 -4.09
CA SER A 44 1.88 6.14 -3.76
C SER A 44 3.29 5.83 -3.25
N THR A 45 3.43 4.84 -2.37
CA THR A 45 4.73 4.34 -1.88
C THR A 45 5.59 3.74 -2.99
N GLY A 46 4.94 3.15 -4.00
CA GLY A 46 5.59 2.63 -5.22
C GLY A 46 5.94 3.69 -6.25
N GLU A 47 5.86 4.99 -5.90
CA GLU A 47 6.24 6.10 -6.78
C GLU A 47 5.53 6.09 -8.14
N ALA A 48 4.30 5.55 -8.20
CA ALA A 48 3.58 5.37 -9.47
C ALA A 48 3.43 6.65 -10.30
N THR A 49 3.32 7.80 -9.62
CA THR A 49 3.22 9.12 -10.28
C THR A 49 4.57 9.66 -10.78
N HIS A 50 5.68 9.05 -10.40
CA HIS A 50 7.04 9.40 -10.83
C HIS A 50 7.55 8.48 -11.94
N LEU A 51 6.78 7.46 -12.30
CA LEU A 51 7.06 6.54 -13.40
C LEU A 51 6.35 6.99 -14.66
N THR A 52 6.98 6.78 -15.81
CA THR A 52 6.28 6.90 -17.09
C THR A 52 5.22 5.81 -17.24
N PHE A 53 4.28 6.02 -18.14
CA PHE A 53 3.22 5.06 -18.40
C PHE A 53 3.73 3.67 -18.78
N ASP A 54 4.78 3.63 -19.63
CA ASP A 54 5.40 2.38 -20.07
C ASP A 54 6.18 1.68 -18.95
N GLU A 55 6.85 2.44 -18.07
CA GLU A 55 7.52 1.88 -16.90
C GLU A 55 6.54 1.25 -15.92
N ARG A 56 5.39 1.89 -15.70
CA ARG A 56 4.33 1.30 -14.85
C ARG A 56 3.87 -0.04 -15.39
N LYS A 57 3.67 -0.16 -16.71
CA LYS A 57 3.31 -1.41 -17.37
C LYS A 57 4.38 -2.47 -17.22
N ARG A 58 5.63 -2.12 -17.55
CA ARG A 58 6.77 -3.04 -17.42
C ARG A 58 6.98 -3.52 -15.97
N PHE A 59 6.83 -2.62 -15.01
CA PHE A 59 6.99 -3.00 -13.60
C PHE A 59 5.87 -3.91 -13.14
N ALA A 60 4.61 -3.66 -13.53
CA ALA A 60 3.49 -4.55 -13.24
C ALA A 60 3.71 -5.96 -13.82
N GLU A 61 4.12 -6.07 -15.09
CA GLU A 61 4.43 -7.35 -15.74
C GLU A 61 5.52 -8.13 -14.99
N GLU A 62 6.58 -7.43 -14.58
CA GLU A 62 7.69 -8.08 -13.88
C GLU A 62 7.28 -8.56 -12.49
N VAL A 63 6.57 -7.74 -11.72
CA VAL A 63 6.10 -8.15 -10.39
C VAL A 63 5.13 -9.33 -10.49
N VAL A 64 4.23 -9.38 -11.49
CA VAL A 64 3.36 -10.54 -11.75
C VAL A 64 4.19 -11.81 -11.96
N LYS A 65 5.23 -11.75 -12.80
CA LYS A 65 6.12 -12.91 -13.05
C LYS A 65 6.85 -13.34 -11.78
N LEU A 66 7.39 -12.39 -11.01
CA LEU A 66 8.13 -12.66 -9.79
C LEU A 66 7.24 -13.23 -8.69
N VAL A 67 6.04 -12.70 -8.52
CA VAL A 67 5.07 -13.24 -7.53
C VAL A 67 4.60 -14.63 -7.94
N ALA A 68 4.40 -14.88 -9.22
CA ALA A 68 4.06 -16.20 -9.80
C ALA A 68 2.85 -16.87 -9.10
N GLY A 69 1.83 -16.09 -8.71
CA GLY A 69 0.61 -16.59 -8.06
C GLY A 69 0.81 -17.12 -6.63
N ARG A 70 1.97 -16.88 -6.00
CA ARG A 70 2.25 -17.35 -4.63
C ARG A 70 1.46 -16.59 -3.56
N VAL A 71 1.12 -15.35 -3.84
CA VAL A 71 0.24 -14.49 -3.02
C VAL A 71 -0.56 -13.57 -3.94
N PRO A 72 -1.74 -13.08 -3.52
CA PRO A 72 -2.52 -12.11 -4.28
C PRO A 72 -1.72 -10.83 -4.62
N LEU A 73 -1.86 -10.36 -5.85
CA LEU A 73 -1.21 -9.15 -6.34
C LEU A 73 -2.26 -8.08 -6.69
N VAL A 74 -2.20 -6.94 -5.99
CA VAL A 74 -3.13 -5.81 -6.14
C VAL A 74 -2.39 -4.63 -6.78
N VAL A 75 -2.49 -4.47 -8.08
CA VAL A 75 -1.70 -3.49 -8.84
C VAL A 75 -2.34 -2.10 -8.83
N GLY A 76 -1.58 -1.07 -8.46
CA GLY A 76 -2.00 0.33 -8.50
C GLY A 76 -2.16 0.85 -9.93
N VAL A 77 -3.37 1.31 -10.26
CA VAL A 77 -3.74 1.82 -11.60
C VAL A 77 -4.18 3.28 -11.59
N GLY A 78 -3.99 3.98 -10.48
CA GLY A 78 -4.42 5.37 -10.31
C GLY A 78 -3.80 6.33 -11.32
N SER A 79 -4.63 7.24 -11.83
CA SER A 79 -4.22 8.36 -12.68
C SER A 79 -5.16 9.54 -12.46
N SER A 80 -4.72 10.75 -12.81
CA SER A 80 -5.57 11.93 -12.85
C SER A 80 -6.65 11.87 -13.95
N GLY A 81 -6.46 11.04 -14.97
CA GLY A 81 -7.37 10.85 -16.10
C GLY A 81 -7.99 9.45 -16.13
N THR A 82 -9.33 9.37 -16.22
CA THR A 82 -10.07 8.10 -16.26
C THR A 82 -9.59 7.17 -17.39
N ARG A 83 -9.32 7.75 -18.58
CA ARG A 83 -8.87 6.95 -19.74
C ARG A 83 -7.56 6.24 -19.47
N GLU A 84 -6.61 6.89 -18.83
CA GLU A 84 -5.31 6.31 -18.47
C GLU A 84 -5.45 5.26 -17.38
N ALA A 85 -6.28 5.52 -16.34
CA ALA A 85 -6.57 4.55 -15.30
C ALA A 85 -7.20 3.26 -15.87
N VAL A 86 -8.13 3.39 -16.81
CA VAL A 86 -8.74 2.25 -17.54
C VAL A 86 -7.70 1.46 -18.35
N GLU A 87 -6.81 2.16 -19.05
CA GLU A 87 -5.76 1.49 -19.82
C GLU A 87 -4.78 0.70 -18.92
N LEU A 88 -4.39 1.29 -17.79
CA LEU A 88 -3.56 0.62 -16.79
C LEU A 88 -4.28 -0.58 -16.15
N ALA A 89 -5.58 -0.45 -15.87
CA ALA A 89 -6.36 -1.54 -15.29
C ALA A 89 -6.44 -2.74 -16.25
N ARG A 90 -6.77 -2.50 -17.52
CA ARG A 90 -6.77 -3.54 -18.56
C ARG A 90 -5.40 -4.18 -18.76
N HIS A 91 -4.36 -3.37 -18.69
CA HIS A 91 -3.00 -3.89 -18.81
C HIS A 91 -2.63 -4.78 -17.61
N ALA A 92 -2.95 -4.37 -16.38
CA ALA A 92 -2.70 -5.15 -15.17
C ALA A 92 -3.46 -6.49 -15.20
N GLU A 93 -4.73 -6.49 -15.62
CA GLU A 93 -5.51 -7.70 -15.84
C GLU A 93 -4.86 -8.61 -16.89
N GLY A 94 -4.51 -8.07 -18.05
CA GLY A 94 -3.86 -8.82 -19.13
C GLY A 94 -2.48 -9.37 -18.76
N ALA A 95 -1.77 -8.72 -17.84
CA ALA A 95 -0.51 -9.19 -17.28
C ALA A 95 -0.69 -10.33 -16.24
N GLY A 96 -1.89 -10.49 -15.66
CA GLY A 96 -2.21 -11.52 -14.68
C GLY A 96 -2.23 -11.03 -13.23
N ALA A 97 -2.54 -9.76 -12.99
CA ALA A 97 -2.84 -9.25 -11.65
C ALA A 97 -4.13 -9.86 -11.10
N ASP A 98 -4.19 -10.11 -9.79
CA ASP A 98 -5.39 -10.66 -9.13
C ASP A 98 -6.43 -9.58 -8.85
N ALA A 99 -6.02 -8.32 -8.73
CA ALA A 99 -6.89 -7.16 -8.54
C ALA A 99 -6.17 -5.87 -8.93
N VAL A 100 -6.95 -4.80 -9.08
CA VAL A 100 -6.43 -3.45 -9.25
C VAL A 100 -6.79 -2.55 -8.08
N LEU A 101 -5.91 -1.59 -7.77
CA LEU A 101 -6.11 -0.56 -6.76
C LEU A 101 -6.27 0.80 -7.45
N ALA A 102 -7.48 1.36 -7.43
CA ALA A 102 -7.83 2.61 -8.08
C ALA A 102 -7.94 3.74 -7.06
N VAL A 103 -7.04 4.72 -7.11
CA VAL A 103 -7.08 5.93 -6.27
C VAL A 103 -7.99 6.98 -6.92
N SER A 104 -8.60 7.85 -6.10
CA SER A 104 -9.31 9.03 -6.59
C SER A 104 -8.46 9.82 -7.59
N PRO A 105 -9.05 10.38 -8.67
CA PRO A 105 -8.31 11.29 -9.52
C PRO A 105 -7.78 12.46 -8.69
N PHE A 106 -6.60 12.93 -9.02
CA PHE A 106 -5.90 14.00 -8.30
C PHE A 106 -5.63 15.19 -9.22
N TYR A 107 -5.16 16.31 -8.67
CA TYR A 107 -4.96 17.62 -9.29
C TYR A 107 -6.25 18.44 -9.35
N TRP A 108 -7.32 17.98 -10.00
CA TRP A 108 -8.62 18.64 -9.98
C TRP A 108 -9.52 18.04 -8.90
N LYS A 109 -10.07 18.89 -8.05
CA LYS A 109 -11.12 18.49 -7.11
C LYS A 109 -12.42 18.36 -7.86
N VAL A 110 -12.87 17.13 -8.05
CA VAL A 110 -14.12 16.81 -8.73
C VAL A 110 -15.22 16.45 -7.73
N GLY A 111 -16.49 16.64 -8.13
CA GLY A 111 -17.62 16.29 -7.29
C GLY A 111 -17.91 14.77 -7.28
N GLU A 112 -18.78 14.37 -6.38
CA GLU A 112 -19.10 12.97 -6.06
C GLU A 112 -19.57 12.16 -7.28
N GLU A 113 -20.41 12.75 -8.14
CA GLU A 113 -20.90 12.09 -9.34
C GLU A 113 -19.78 11.84 -10.37
N ALA A 114 -18.81 12.76 -10.47
CA ALA A 114 -17.65 12.55 -11.31
C ALA A 114 -16.71 11.47 -10.76
N LEU A 115 -16.60 11.36 -9.43
CA LEU A 115 -15.87 10.28 -8.75
C LEU A 115 -16.54 8.94 -9.01
N PHE A 116 -17.87 8.87 -8.82
CA PHE A 116 -18.65 7.69 -9.16
C PHE A 116 -18.39 7.21 -10.58
N ASN A 117 -18.54 8.12 -11.55
CA ASN A 117 -18.33 7.81 -12.97
C ASN A 117 -16.89 7.35 -13.26
N HIS A 118 -15.88 7.94 -12.58
CA HIS A 118 -14.49 7.54 -12.72
C HIS A 118 -14.29 6.09 -12.28
N PHE A 119 -14.69 5.75 -11.04
CA PHE A 119 -14.50 4.40 -10.50
C PHE A 119 -15.36 3.36 -11.21
N ALA A 120 -16.61 3.69 -11.52
CA ALA A 120 -17.49 2.81 -12.29
C ALA A 120 -16.89 2.50 -13.68
N THR A 121 -16.34 3.51 -14.37
CA THR A 121 -15.69 3.31 -15.68
C THR A 121 -14.44 2.42 -15.58
N VAL A 122 -13.65 2.54 -14.51
CA VAL A 122 -12.51 1.64 -14.26
C VAL A 122 -13.00 0.23 -13.98
N ALA A 123 -14.02 0.07 -13.14
CA ALA A 123 -14.60 -1.23 -12.81
C ALA A 123 -15.23 -1.91 -14.04
N ASP A 124 -15.99 -1.16 -14.85
CA ASP A 124 -16.62 -1.67 -16.10
C ASP A 124 -15.59 -2.08 -17.17
N ALA A 125 -14.31 -1.73 -16.99
CA ALA A 125 -13.25 -1.98 -17.98
C ALA A 125 -12.50 -3.29 -17.77
N VAL A 126 -12.68 -3.98 -16.62
CA VAL A 126 -11.97 -5.20 -16.21
C VAL A 126 -12.94 -6.18 -15.54
N GLU A 127 -12.62 -7.48 -15.63
CA GLU A 127 -13.36 -8.54 -14.94
C GLU A 127 -12.77 -8.84 -13.55
N ILE A 128 -11.48 -8.52 -13.33
CA ILE A 128 -10.82 -8.75 -12.05
C ILE A 128 -11.32 -7.77 -10.98
N PRO A 129 -11.21 -8.13 -9.68
CA PRO A 129 -11.58 -7.29 -8.56
C PRO A 129 -10.93 -5.90 -8.60
N VAL A 130 -11.71 -4.88 -8.20
CA VAL A 130 -11.27 -3.49 -8.04
C VAL A 130 -11.35 -3.12 -6.56
N LEU A 131 -10.24 -2.66 -6.00
CA LEU A 131 -10.21 -2.02 -4.69
C LEU A 131 -10.16 -0.50 -4.89
N LEU A 132 -11.06 0.20 -4.23
CA LEU A 132 -11.03 1.66 -4.15
C LEU A 132 -9.83 2.10 -3.30
N TYR A 133 -9.27 3.26 -3.59
CA TYR A 133 -8.21 3.83 -2.76
C TYR A 133 -8.56 5.25 -2.36
N ASN A 134 -8.88 5.42 -1.08
CA ASN A 134 -9.13 6.71 -0.45
C ASN A 134 -7.83 7.24 0.16
N LEU A 135 -7.33 8.37 -0.34
CA LEU A 135 -6.08 9.00 0.11
C LEU A 135 -6.21 10.54 0.07
N PRO A 136 -7.06 11.13 0.90
CA PRO A 136 -7.37 12.56 0.84
C PRO A 136 -6.16 13.47 1.06
N MET A 137 -5.15 13.01 1.79
CA MET A 137 -3.92 13.77 2.03
C MET A 137 -3.18 14.11 0.74
N LEU A 138 -3.14 13.19 -0.25
CA LEU A 138 -2.43 13.40 -1.52
C LEU A 138 -3.36 13.79 -2.66
N THR A 139 -4.61 13.31 -2.66
CA THR A 139 -5.57 13.61 -3.75
C THR A 139 -6.35 14.91 -3.50
N GLY A 140 -6.46 15.33 -2.24
CA GLY A 140 -7.34 16.44 -1.84
C GLY A 140 -8.83 16.10 -1.91
N ILE A 141 -9.18 14.80 -2.08
CA ILE A 141 -10.54 14.29 -2.21
C ILE A 141 -10.70 13.12 -1.23
N GLU A 142 -11.72 13.21 -0.38
CA GLU A 142 -12.15 12.11 0.49
C GLU A 142 -13.36 11.40 -0.11
N LEU A 143 -13.34 10.09 -0.14
CA LEU A 143 -14.48 9.28 -0.54
C LEU A 143 -15.44 9.16 0.63
N SER A 144 -16.66 9.65 0.47
CA SER A 144 -17.69 9.48 1.51
C SER A 144 -18.09 8.01 1.65
N PRO A 145 -18.45 7.53 2.87
CA PRO A 145 -18.97 6.18 3.05
C PRO A 145 -20.16 5.90 2.13
N ALA A 146 -21.06 6.87 1.91
CA ALA A 146 -22.19 6.75 1.00
C ALA A 146 -21.78 6.50 -0.46
N LEU A 147 -20.73 7.20 -0.96
CA LEU A 147 -20.20 6.96 -2.30
C LEU A 147 -19.58 5.57 -2.42
N ILE A 148 -18.82 5.14 -1.41
CA ILE A 148 -18.21 3.81 -1.38
C ILE A 148 -19.30 2.73 -1.41
N SER A 149 -20.33 2.88 -0.57
CA SER A 149 -21.48 1.97 -0.50
C SER A 149 -22.24 1.91 -1.84
N ARG A 150 -22.49 3.06 -2.47
CA ARG A 150 -23.11 3.14 -3.79
C ARG A 150 -22.28 2.43 -4.87
N LEU A 151 -20.98 2.65 -4.90
CA LEU A 151 -20.07 1.99 -5.86
C LEU A 151 -20.07 0.47 -5.67
N ALA A 152 -19.95 -0.01 -4.43
CA ALA A 152 -19.98 -1.43 -4.11
C ALA A 152 -21.35 -2.08 -4.41
N GLY A 153 -22.45 -1.35 -4.27
CA GLY A 153 -23.80 -1.83 -4.59
C GLY A 153 -24.12 -1.86 -6.08
N GLU A 154 -23.48 -0.98 -6.90
CA GLU A 154 -23.76 -0.88 -8.33
C GLU A 154 -22.71 -1.60 -9.20
N ARG A 155 -21.57 -2.05 -8.64
CA ARG A 155 -20.50 -2.76 -9.36
C ARG A 155 -20.01 -3.94 -8.54
N GLU A 156 -20.37 -5.16 -8.94
CA GLU A 156 -20.06 -6.39 -8.21
C GLU A 156 -18.56 -6.66 -8.08
N ASN A 157 -17.75 -6.17 -9.02
CA ASN A 157 -16.29 -6.31 -8.98
C ASN A 157 -15.58 -5.22 -8.15
N ILE A 158 -16.29 -4.22 -7.62
CA ILE A 158 -15.74 -3.32 -6.58
C ILE A 158 -15.89 -4.03 -5.22
N VAL A 159 -14.82 -4.68 -4.78
CA VAL A 159 -14.86 -5.65 -3.68
C VAL A 159 -14.17 -5.16 -2.40
N GLY A 160 -13.62 -3.96 -2.39
CA GLY A 160 -12.94 -3.46 -1.20
C GLY A 160 -12.42 -2.04 -1.35
N ILE A 161 -11.84 -1.57 -0.26
CA ILE A 161 -11.20 -0.26 -0.17
C ILE A 161 -9.90 -0.34 0.63
N LYS A 162 -8.85 0.35 0.13
CA LYS A 162 -7.74 0.82 0.95
C LYS A 162 -8.08 2.21 1.47
N ASP A 163 -8.30 2.32 2.78
CA ASP A 163 -8.68 3.58 3.42
C ASP A 163 -7.48 4.18 4.16
N THR A 164 -6.89 5.23 3.58
CA THR A 164 -5.69 5.91 4.10
C THR A 164 -6.07 7.28 4.61
N VAL A 165 -6.70 7.29 5.77
CA VAL A 165 -7.18 8.48 6.47
C VAL A 165 -6.53 8.61 7.84
N THR A 166 -6.40 9.84 8.33
CA THR A 166 -5.88 10.14 9.67
C THR A 166 -6.97 10.21 10.75
N VAL A 167 -8.23 10.16 10.32
CA VAL A 167 -9.40 10.27 11.21
C VAL A 167 -10.05 8.90 11.38
N TYR A 168 -9.85 8.25 12.53
CA TYR A 168 -10.39 6.93 12.83
C TYR A 168 -11.92 6.84 12.65
N GLY A 169 -12.64 7.93 12.94
CA GLY A 169 -14.09 8.00 12.75
C GLY A 169 -14.55 7.71 11.32
N HIS A 170 -13.74 8.04 10.30
CA HIS A 170 -14.05 7.71 8.91
C HIS A 170 -14.02 6.18 8.69
N VAL A 171 -12.96 5.51 9.17
CA VAL A 171 -12.84 4.04 9.08
C VAL A 171 -14.04 3.35 9.74
N VAL A 172 -14.44 3.82 10.93
CA VAL A 172 -15.61 3.27 11.64
C VAL A 172 -16.89 3.48 10.84
N SER A 173 -17.08 4.68 10.25
CA SER A 173 -18.25 4.96 9.42
C SER A 173 -18.31 4.07 8.17
N VAL A 174 -17.17 3.86 7.50
CA VAL A 174 -17.06 2.95 6.35
C VAL A 174 -17.43 1.52 6.77
N LEU A 175 -16.87 1.04 7.88
CA LEU A 175 -17.17 -0.30 8.39
C LEU A 175 -18.66 -0.47 8.72
N GLN A 176 -19.26 0.48 9.42
CA GLN A 176 -20.68 0.42 9.80
C GLN A 176 -21.61 0.46 8.58
N GLU A 177 -21.36 1.37 7.62
CA GLU A 177 -22.23 1.55 6.47
C GLU A 177 -22.13 0.39 5.46
N ILE A 178 -20.94 -0.17 5.28
CA ILE A 178 -20.71 -1.16 4.22
C ILE A 178 -20.82 -2.59 4.72
N LYS A 179 -20.24 -2.92 5.87
CA LYS A 179 -20.21 -4.31 6.37
C LYS A 179 -21.61 -4.86 6.71
N GLU A 180 -22.55 -4.00 7.06
CA GLU A 180 -23.94 -4.40 7.28
C GLU A 180 -24.62 -4.86 5.97
N ALA A 181 -24.35 -4.14 4.86
CA ALA A 181 -24.94 -4.41 3.56
C ALA A 181 -24.14 -5.46 2.75
N ASN A 182 -22.82 -5.46 2.90
CA ASN A 182 -21.88 -6.33 2.18
C ASN A 182 -20.76 -6.81 3.12
N PRO A 183 -20.97 -7.89 3.89
CA PRO A 183 -19.98 -8.44 4.82
C PRO A 183 -18.65 -8.86 4.15
N ASP A 184 -18.69 -9.19 2.87
CA ASP A 184 -17.54 -9.65 2.09
C ASP A 184 -16.70 -8.51 1.50
N PHE A 185 -17.18 -7.26 1.57
CA PHE A 185 -16.42 -6.10 1.11
C PHE A 185 -15.19 -5.86 2.00
N ALA A 186 -14.00 -5.89 1.41
CA ALA A 186 -12.75 -5.77 2.15
C ALA A 186 -12.46 -4.31 2.55
N VAL A 187 -12.30 -4.06 3.85
CA VAL A 187 -11.84 -2.76 4.37
C VAL A 187 -10.40 -2.91 4.86
N LEU A 188 -9.47 -2.27 4.16
CA LEU A 188 -8.02 -2.36 4.41
C LEU A 188 -7.50 -1.01 4.90
N CYS A 189 -6.98 -0.98 6.12
CA CYS A 189 -6.38 0.23 6.69
C CYS A 189 -5.09 0.57 5.95
N GLY A 190 -4.97 1.82 5.50
CA GLY A 190 -3.77 2.30 4.81
C GLY A 190 -2.90 3.27 5.64
N TRP A 191 -3.30 3.56 6.89
CA TRP A 191 -2.58 4.44 7.81
C TRP A 191 -2.06 3.64 9.00
N GLU A 192 -0.76 3.54 9.15
CA GLU A 192 -0.10 2.64 10.09
C GLU A 192 -0.54 2.84 11.55
N ASP A 193 -0.71 4.09 11.97
CA ASP A 193 -1.14 4.44 13.34
C ASP A 193 -2.53 3.89 13.68
N LEU A 194 -3.34 3.63 12.64
CA LEU A 194 -4.71 3.17 12.77
C LEU A 194 -4.89 1.67 12.49
N VAL A 195 -3.83 0.92 12.15
CA VAL A 195 -3.96 -0.51 11.80
C VAL A 195 -4.58 -1.29 12.96
N PHE A 196 -4.04 -1.22 14.15
CA PHE A 196 -4.54 -1.98 15.30
C PHE A 196 -6.00 -1.62 15.67
N PRO A 197 -6.34 -0.33 15.89
CA PRO A 197 -7.73 0.02 16.19
C PRO A 197 -8.71 -0.30 15.05
N SER A 198 -8.29 -0.20 13.78
CA SER A 198 -9.14 -0.57 12.64
C SER A 198 -9.44 -2.07 12.60
N LEU A 199 -8.44 -2.91 12.86
CA LEU A 199 -8.62 -4.36 12.97
C LEU A 199 -9.58 -4.73 14.12
N LEU A 200 -9.47 -4.05 15.26
CA LEU A 200 -10.40 -4.25 16.39
C LEU A 200 -11.83 -3.82 16.04
N ALA A 201 -12.00 -2.82 15.18
CA ALA A 201 -13.31 -2.38 14.70
C ALA A 201 -13.89 -3.27 13.61
N GLY A 202 -13.15 -4.26 13.09
CA GLY A 202 -13.61 -5.20 12.07
C GLY A 202 -13.03 -4.99 10.68
N ALA A 203 -11.96 -4.21 10.51
CA ALA A 203 -11.23 -4.15 9.25
C ALA A 203 -10.59 -5.50 8.90
N ASP A 204 -10.52 -5.81 7.61
CA ASP A 204 -10.05 -7.12 7.11
C ASP A 204 -8.53 -7.21 7.02
N GLY A 205 -7.82 -6.09 7.15
CA GLY A 205 -6.36 -6.07 7.06
C GLY A 205 -5.80 -4.68 6.81
N SER A 206 -4.62 -4.64 6.20
CA SER A 206 -3.93 -3.38 5.92
C SER A 206 -3.08 -3.43 4.65
N ILE A 207 -2.92 -2.25 4.02
CA ILE A 207 -1.94 -2.02 2.93
C ILE A 207 -1.03 -0.88 3.38
N CYS A 208 0.15 -1.20 3.91
CA CYS A 208 1.02 -0.29 4.64
C CYS A 208 2.37 -0.03 3.97
N ALA A 209 2.87 1.20 4.06
CA ALA A 209 4.15 1.62 3.50
C ALA A 209 5.34 1.10 4.31
N PHE A 210 5.29 1.21 5.65
CA PHE A 210 6.40 0.78 6.50
C PHE A 210 6.51 -0.75 6.63
N ALA A 211 5.53 -1.50 6.10
CA ALA A 211 5.66 -2.94 5.90
C ALA A 211 6.78 -3.34 4.92
N ASN A 212 7.30 -2.41 4.11
CA ASN A 212 8.53 -2.62 3.33
C ASN A 212 9.75 -2.81 4.24
N VAL A 213 9.79 -2.10 5.36
CA VAL A 213 10.91 -2.15 6.33
C VAL A 213 10.80 -3.34 7.26
N ALA A 214 9.59 -3.65 7.75
CA ALA A 214 9.37 -4.67 8.77
C ALA A 214 8.12 -5.52 8.48
N PRO A 215 8.07 -6.28 7.37
CA PRO A 215 6.87 -7.03 7.00
C PRO A 215 6.46 -8.02 8.09
N GLU A 216 7.40 -8.70 8.77
CA GLU A 216 7.12 -9.65 9.84
C GLU A 216 6.41 -8.99 11.03
N LEU A 217 6.81 -7.77 11.42
CA LEU A 217 6.18 -7.03 12.52
C LEU A 217 4.70 -6.76 12.23
N PHE A 218 4.37 -6.37 10.99
CA PHE A 218 2.99 -6.10 10.59
C PHE A 218 2.18 -7.38 10.41
N VAL A 219 2.78 -8.47 9.91
CA VAL A 219 2.13 -9.80 9.85
C VAL A 219 1.77 -10.25 11.26
N ASP A 220 2.71 -10.18 12.21
CA ASP A 220 2.48 -10.56 13.59
C ASP A 220 1.40 -9.69 14.24
N LEU A 221 1.38 -8.37 13.99
CA LEU A 221 0.34 -7.47 14.49
C LEU A 221 -1.04 -7.87 14.00
N VAL A 222 -1.19 -8.12 12.71
CA VAL A 222 -2.48 -8.51 12.12
C VAL A 222 -2.93 -9.86 12.68
N ASN A 223 -2.05 -10.85 12.73
CA ASN A 223 -2.37 -12.19 13.20
C ASN A 223 -2.72 -12.19 14.69
N SER A 224 -1.89 -11.58 15.56
CA SER A 224 -2.17 -11.48 16.99
C SER A 224 -3.49 -10.78 17.30
N THR A 225 -3.85 -9.76 16.49
CA THR A 225 -5.15 -9.07 16.65
C THR A 225 -6.30 -10.00 16.30
N ARG A 226 -6.20 -10.75 15.19
CA ARG A 226 -7.24 -11.70 14.74
C ARG A 226 -7.40 -12.89 15.68
N GLU A 227 -6.31 -13.33 16.30
CA GLU A 227 -6.29 -14.41 17.28
C GLU A 227 -6.77 -13.97 18.66
N GLY A 228 -7.02 -12.68 18.86
CA GLY A 228 -7.47 -12.12 20.13
C GLY A 228 -6.35 -11.94 21.17
N GLU A 229 -5.09 -12.04 20.78
CA GLU A 229 -3.91 -11.80 21.61
C GLU A 229 -3.67 -10.29 21.82
N LEU A 230 -4.65 -9.59 22.39
CA LEU A 230 -4.70 -8.12 22.37
C LEU A 230 -3.52 -7.45 23.07
N GLN A 231 -2.98 -8.05 24.11
CA GLN A 231 -1.80 -7.50 24.81
C GLN A 231 -0.57 -7.55 23.90
N ARG A 232 -0.35 -8.67 23.22
CA ARG A 232 0.73 -8.84 22.25
C ARG A 232 0.53 -7.89 21.05
N ALA A 233 -0.68 -7.81 20.51
CA ALA A 233 -1.01 -6.89 19.43
C ALA A 233 -0.73 -5.43 19.79
N ALA A 234 -1.07 -5.00 21.01
CA ALA A 234 -0.78 -3.67 21.51
C ALA A 234 0.74 -3.41 21.66
N GLU A 235 1.53 -4.41 22.03
CA GLU A 235 2.99 -4.32 22.08
C GLU A 235 3.60 -4.20 20.70
N LEU A 236 3.12 -5.00 19.74
CA LEU A 236 3.55 -4.94 18.34
C LEU A 236 3.17 -3.59 17.72
N HIS A 237 1.96 -3.10 18.00
CA HIS A 237 1.53 -1.79 17.50
C HIS A 237 2.40 -0.64 18.02
N ARG A 238 2.81 -0.65 19.29
CA ARG A 238 3.77 0.35 19.80
C ARG A 238 5.09 0.35 19.01
N ARG A 239 5.60 -0.82 18.61
CA ARG A 239 6.78 -0.94 17.75
C ARG A 239 6.52 -0.39 16.34
N VAL A 240 5.30 -0.58 15.81
CA VAL A 240 4.89 0.06 14.55
C VAL A 240 4.88 1.58 14.68
N LEU A 241 4.36 2.14 15.78
CA LEU A 241 4.36 3.59 16.02
C LEU A 241 5.79 4.17 16.08
N GLU A 242 6.76 3.46 16.68
CA GLU A 242 8.16 3.86 16.62
C GLU A 242 8.67 3.86 15.17
N LEU A 243 8.38 2.81 14.41
CA LEU A 243 8.82 2.69 13.03
C LEU A 243 8.26 3.78 12.11
N VAL A 244 7.02 4.22 12.33
CA VAL A 244 6.37 5.28 11.56
C VAL A 244 7.12 6.62 11.65
N THR A 245 7.88 6.84 12.73
CA THR A 245 8.71 8.05 12.88
C THR A 245 9.79 8.19 11.81
N LEU A 246 10.12 7.12 11.09
CA LEU A 246 10.94 7.16 9.87
C LEU A 246 10.39 8.13 8.82
N GLY A 247 9.06 8.30 8.77
CA GLY A 247 8.41 9.16 7.81
C GLY A 247 8.86 10.62 7.84
N ALA A 248 9.37 11.08 8.98
CA ALA A 248 9.90 12.44 9.13
C ALA A 248 11.36 12.62 8.62
N ARG A 249 12.00 11.55 8.12
CA ARG A 249 13.42 11.57 7.71
C ARG A 249 13.62 11.77 6.21
N SER A 250 12.54 11.84 5.43
CA SER A 250 12.55 12.29 4.03
C SER A 250 11.17 12.80 3.62
N ASP A 251 11.10 13.59 2.57
CA ASP A 251 9.85 14.11 2.00
C ASP A 251 9.84 13.86 0.48
N PRO A 252 8.99 12.98 0.01
CA PRO A 252 8.10 12.05 0.75
C PRO A 252 8.85 10.95 1.54
N PRO A 253 8.18 10.20 2.42
CA PRO A 253 8.78 9.18 3.29
C PRO A 253 9.55 8.05 2.58
N ILE A 254 9.41 7.92 1.29
CA ILE A 254 9.91 6.80 0.48
C ILE A 254 11.44 6.70 0.55
N GLY A 255 12.16 7.85 0.55
CA GLY A 255 13.61 7.86 0.69
C GLY A 255 14.09 7.24 2.00
N ALA A 256 13.44 7.58 3.11
CA ALA A 256 13.73 7.00 4.42
C ALA A 256 13.40 5.50 4.50
N ILE A 257 12.29 5.07 3.89
CA ILE A 257 11.91 3.65 3.79
C ILE A 257 12.99 2.87 3.05
N LYS A 258 13.41 3.32 1.87
CA LYS A 258 14.46 2.63 1.09
C LYS A 258 15.81 2.62 1.80
N LEU A 259 16.19 3.72 2.43
CA LEU A 259 17.44 3.78 3.21
C LEU A 259 17.38 2.82 4.42
N ALA A 260 16.25 2.78 5.13
CA ALA A 260 16.06 1.85 6.25
C ALA A 260 16.18 0.39 5.82
N MET A 261 15.59 0.02 4.68
CA MET A 261 15.72 -1.32 4.09
C MET A 261 17.18 -1.64 3.75
N GLY A 262 17.93 -0.70 3.14
CA GLY A 262 19.36 -0.85 2.86
C GLY A 262 20.19 -1.06 4.13
N ILE A 263 19.91 -0.32 5.20
CA ILE A 263 20.55 -0.49 6.52
C ILE A 263 20.30 -1.90 7.08
N GLN A 264 19.13 -2.47 6.85
CA GLN A 264 18.82 -3.86 7.22
C GLN A 264 19.51 -4.91 6.35
N GLY A 265 20.21 -4.50 5.28
CA GLY A 265 20.89 -5.39 4.34
C GLY A 265 19.99 -5.93 3.23
N VAL A 266 18.85 -5.29 2.97
CA VAL A 266 18.07 -5.56 1.76
C VAL A 266 18.86 -4.99 0.57
N PRO A 267 19.05 -5.74 -0.54
CA PRO A 267 19.81 -5.29 -1.68
C PRO A 267 18.99 -4.29 -2.51
N ILE A 268 18.79 -3.09 -1.97
CA ILE A 268 18.04 -2.01 -2.61
C ILE A 268 18.84 -0.71 -2.53
N SER A 269 18.89 0.03 -3.62
CA SER A 269 19.41 1.39 -3.62
C SER A 269 18.44 2.35 -2.92
N PRO A 270 18.91 3.35 -2.15
CA PRO A 270 18.07 4.39 -1.57
C PRO A 270 17.53 5.37 -2.60
N ALA A 271 17.82 5.17 -3.88
CA ALA A 271 17.40 6.04 -4.98
C ALA A 271 15.87 6.17 -5.05
N VAL A 272 15.41 7.40 -5.24
CA VAL A 272 14.01 7.76 -5.51
C VAL A 272 13.92 8.60 -6.77
N ARG A 273 12.77 8.64 -7.41
CA ARG A 273 12.55 9.48 -8.58
C ARG A 273 12.04 10.87 -8.20
N GLY A 274 12.56 11.89 -8.87
CA GLY A 274 12.05 13.25 -8.70
C GLY A 274 10.55 13.36 -9.03
N PRO A 275 9.81 14.21 -8.29
CA PRO A 275 10.31 15.27 -7.39
C PRO A 275 10.69 14.81 -5.96
N ALA A 276 10.57 13.52 -5.62
CA ALA A 276 11.03 13.02 -4.34
C ALA A 276 12.55 13.18 -4.20
N LEU A 277 13.00 13.38 -2.96
CA LEU A 277 14.41 13.43 -2.60
C LEU A 277 14.81 12.19 -1.79
N PRO A 278 16.00 11.64 -1.98
CA PRO A 278 16.49 10.59 -1.10
C PRO A 278 16.61 11.13 0.33
N ALA A 279 16.62 10.24 1.31
CA ALA A 279 16.93 10.65 2.68
C ALA A 279 18.37 11.19 2.75
N ASP A 280 18.57 12.23 3.59
CA ASP A 280 19.90 12.79 3.80
C ASP A 280 20.86 11.76 4.41
N GLU A 281 22.14 11.84 4.06
CA GLU A 281 23.18 10.99 4.68
C GLU A 281 23.21 11.14 6.21
N GLY A 282 22.95 12.34 6.72
CA GLY A 282 22.81 12.62 8.16
C GLY A 282 21.64 11.93 8.84
N ALA A 283 20.62 11.49 8.08
CA ALA A 283 19.49 10.76 8.63
C ALA A 283 19.81 9.29 8.97
N ARG A 284 20.95 8.74 8.50
CA ARG A 284 21.31 7.32 8.71
C ARG A 284 21.34 6.93 10.17
N GLU A 285 22.03 7.70 11.02
CA GLU A 285 22.16 7.39 12.46
C GLU A 285 20.79 7.43 13.17
N ASP A 286 19.96 8.40 12.82
CA ASP A 286 18.59 8.51 13.33
C ASP A 286 17.74 7.31 12.90
N ILE A 287 17.82 6.91 11.62
CA ILE A 287 17.11 5.76 11.07
C ILE A 287 17.56 4.47 11.77
N GLU A 288 18.88 4.28 11.96
CA GLU A 288 19.41 3.12 12.71
C GLU A 288 18.91 3.09 14.16
N ALA A 289 18.80 4.24 14.82
CA ALA A 289 18.23 4.34 16.16
C ALA A 289 16.75 3.91 16.17
N ILE A 290 15.94 4.45 15.25
CA ILE A 290 14.52 4.09 15.10
C ILE A 290 14.35 2.58 14.86
N LEU A 291 15.17 2.00 13.96
CA LEU A 291 15.11 0.57 13.67
C LEU A 291 15.47 -0.30 14.89
N ARG A 292 16.44 0.16 15.72
CA ARG A 292 16.77 -0.51 16.99
C ARG A 292 15.63 -0.41 17.99
N ASP A 293 15.06 0.77 18.18
CA ASP A 293 14.00 1.01 19.15
C ASP A 293 12.71 0.26 18.77
N ALA A 294 12.41 0.22 17.48
CA ALA A 294 11.34 -0.64 16.94
C ALA A 294 11.67 -2.15 17.03
N GLY A 295 12.91 -2.54 17.36
CA GLY A 295 13.35 -3.92 17.44
C GLY A 295 13.38 -4.66 16.10
N VAL A 296 13.60 -3.94 14.99
CA VAL A 296 13.62 -4.48 13.63
C VAL A 296 15.01 -4.42 12.97
N LEU A 297 16.02 -3.97 13.68
CA LEU A 297 17.41 -4.01 13.23
C LEU A 297 18.11 -5.25 13.83
N ASN A 298 18.59 -6.13 12.95
CA ASN A 298 19.36 -7.29 13.38
C ASN A 298 20.77 -6.84 13.81
N PRO A 299 21.18 -7.03 15.09
CA PRO A 299 22.49 -6.57 15.57
C PRO A 299 23.70 -7.15 14.82
N SER A 300 23.53 -8.30 14.15
CA SER A 300 24.60 -8.97 13.39
C SER A 300 24.81 -8.40 11.98
N LYS A 301 23.92 -7.54 11.48
CA LYS A 301 24.00 -6.93 10.14
C LYS A 301 24.34 -5.44 10.16
N ALA A 302 24.48 -4.84 11.36
CA ALA A 302 24.85 -3.42 11.55
C ALA A 302 26.39 -3.25 11.56
N ARG A 303 27.07 -3.60 10.46
CA ARG A 303 28.51 -3.30 10.27
C ARG A 303 28.77 -2.87 8.84
#